data_5392fb8fb8ff4fa6a1050f4dd5732c33
#
_entry.id   5392fb8fb8ff4fa6a1050f4dd5732c33
#
_cell.length_a   1.000
_cell.length_b   1.000
_cell.length_c   1.000
_cell.angle_alpha   90.00
_cell.angle_beta   90.00
_cell.angle_gamma   90.00
#
_symmetry.space_group_name_H-M   'P 1'
#
loop_
_entity.id
_entity.type
_entity.pdbx_description
1 polymer ?
#
loop_
_entity_poly.entity_id
_entity_poly.type
_entity_poly.pdbx_seq_one_letter_code
_entity_poly.pdbx_strand_id
1 'polypeptide(L)'
;MVNLELVLNAPEYYEVIRELRTDPKNLHGFVEQVSITPEQQKNYMDKFGNDYQICLRNGEPVGFVGVVDKDIRFAVNPNYHGQGIGKFMISKLVEQNRDVLAKVMVDNVASKKVFESCGFKLYKLDENFLYFSL
;
A
#
# COMPACT_ATOMS: atom_id res chain seq x y z
N MET A 1 -3.00 22.69 -9.20
CA MET A 1 -3.17 21.34 -9.78
C MET A 1 -2.38 20.33 -8.96
N VAL A 2 -3.01 19.21 -8.61
CA VAL A 2 -2.33 18.14 -7.86
C VAL A 2 -1.50 17.29 -8.82
N ASN A 3 -0.22 17.12 -8.50
CA ASN A 3 0.68 16.26 -9.24
C ASN A 3 1.03 15.03 -8.40
N LEU A 4 0.65 13.85 -8.87
CA LEU A 4 0.99 12.57 -8.25
C LEU A 4 2.03 11.86 -9.11
N GLU A 5 3.07 11.33 -8.45
CA GLU A 5 4.07 10.50 -9.12
C GLU A 5 4.49 9.36 -8.22
N LEU A 6 4.94 8.27 -8.83
CA LEU A 6 5.45 7.11 -8.12
C LEU A 6 6.96 7.02 -8.36
N VAL A 7 7.73 7.00 -7.28
CA VAL A 7 9.19 6.96 -7.33
C VAL A 7 9.71 5.73 -6.61
N LEU A 8 10.93 5.32 -6.93
CA LEU A 8 11.57 4.19 -6.26
C LEU A 8 11.80 4.51 -4.79
N ASN A 9 11.69 3.49 -3.96
CA ASN A 9 12.02 3.61 -2.54
C ASN A 9 13.51 3.92 -2.37
N ALA A 10 13.82 4.65 -1.31
CA ALA A 10 15.19 5.01 -0.94
C ALA A 10 15.26 5.12 0.58
N PRO A 11 16.47 5.08 1.19
CA PRO A 11 16.60 5.18 2.64
C PRO A 11 15.90 6.39 3.25
N GLU A 12 15.83 7.51 2.54
CA GLU A 12 15.13 8.72 3.01
C GLU A 12 13.62 8.51 3.23
N TYR A 13 13.02 7.48 2.59
CA TYR A 13 11.59 7.18 2.70
C TYR A 13 11.26 6.05 3.68
N TYR A 14 12.24 5.40 4.26
CA TYR A 14 12.00 4.24 5.14
C TYR A 14 11.15 4.61 6.35
N GLU A 15 11.39 5.77 6.92
CA GLU A 15 10.63 6.24 8.08
C GLU A 15 9.19 6.62 7.69
N VAL A 16 8.98 7.15 6.49
CA VAL A 16 7.64 7.44 5.96
C VAL A 16 6.81 6.15 5.91
N ILE A 17 7.39 5.07 5.39
CA ILE A 17 6.71 3.78 5.30
C ILE A 17 6.37 3.27 6.71
N ARG A 18 7.32 3.34 7.65
CA ARG A 18 7.09 2.92 9.03
C ARG A 18 5.97 3.70 9.67
N GLU A 19 5.97 5.03 9.54
CA GLU A 19 4.94 5.89 10.10
C GLU A 19 3.56 5.55 9.53
N LEU A 20 3.45 5.34 8.23
CA LEU A 20 2.18 4.96 7.60
C LEU A 20 1.69 3.59 8.04
N ARG A 21 2.59 2.63 8.22
CA ARG A 21 2.23 1.27 8.67
C ARG A 21 1.82 1.21 10.13
N THR A 22 2.30 2.13 10.96
CA THR A 22 2.02 2.15 12.40
C THR A 22 1.01 3.22 12.80
N ASP A 23 0.53 4.04 11.86
CA ASP A 23 -0.47 5.07 12.14
C ASP A 23 -1.78 4.40 12.57
N PRO A 24 -2.34 4.74 13.76
CA PRO A 24 -3.58 4.15 14.23
C PRO A 24 -4.75 4.26 13.25
N LYS A 25 -4.78 5.31 12.44
CA LYS A 25 -5.84 5.51 11.43
C LYS A 25 -5.74 4.55 10.26
N ASN A 26 -4.57 3.90 10.07
CA ASN A 26 -4.33 2.93 9.00
C ASN A 26 -4.33 1.49 9.48
N LEU A 27 -4.23 1.24 10.79
CA LEU A 27 -3.98 -0.12 11.31
C LEU A 27 -5.03 -1.14 10.88
N HIS A 28 -6.30 -0.75 10.82
CA HIS A 28 -7.37 -1.67 10.40
C HIS A 28 -7.29 -2.04 8.91
N GLY A 29 -6.48 -1.32 8.13
CA GLY A 29 -6.26 -1.60 6.72
C GLY A 29 -5.19 -2.65 6.44
N PHE A 30 -4.46 -3.10 7.49
CA PHE A 30 -3.40 -4.08 7.34
C PHE A 30 -3.83 -5.44 7.87
N VAL A 31 -3.37 -6.50 7.19
CA VAL A 31 -3.63 -7.89 7.60
C VAL A 31 -3.03 -8.15 8.98
N GLU A 32 -1.84 -7.63 9.24
CA GLU A 32 -1.19 -7.69 10.54
C GLU A 32 -1.03 -6.28 11.09
N GLN A 33 -1.52 -6.08 12.32
CA GLN A 33 -1.37 -4.82 13.03
C GLN A 33 -0.15 -4.94 13.93
N VAL A 34 0.95 -4.31 13.53
CA VAL A 34 2.23 -4.46 14.20
C VAL A 34 2.75 -3.12 14.70
N SER A 35 3.57 -3.21 15.75
CA SER A 35 4.40 -2.11 16.20
C SER A 35 5.79 -2.32 15.64
N ILE A 36 6.36 -1.30 15.00
CA ILE A 36 7.64 -1.40 14.29
C ILE A 36 8.59 -0.32 14.82
N THR A 37 9.74 -0.74 15.35
CA THR A 37 10.80 0.20 15.75
C THR A 37 11.57 0.68 14.52
N PRO A 38 12.25 1.84 14.59
CA PRO A 38 13.10 2.31 13.50
C PRO A 38 14.17 1.30 13.07
N GLU A 39 14.74 0.57 14.04
CA GLU A 39 15.73 -0.46 13.74
C GLU A 39 15.13 -1.64 12.98
N GLN A 40 13.96 -2.12 13.42
CA GLN A 40 13.24 -3.18 12.72
C GLN A 40 12.88 -2.77 11.28
N GLN A 41 12.47 -1.52 11.09
CA GLN A 41 12.16 -0.98 9.78
C GLN A 41 13.38 -0.94 8.89
N LYS A 42 14.51 -0.50 9.41
CA LYS A 42 15.76 -0.47 8.64
C LYS A 42 16.17 -1.87 8.19
N ASN A 43 16.13 -2.85 9.10
CA ASN A 43 16.50 -4.23 8.79
C ASN A 43 15.55 -4.81 7.73
N TYR A 44 14.26 -4.54 7.85
CA TYR A 44 13.26 -4.96 6.87
C TYR A 44 13.51 -4.32 5.49
N MET A 45 13.77 -3.02 5.45
CA MET A 45 14.00 -2.29 4.21
C MET A 45 15.32 -2.66 3.54
N ASP A 46 16.34 -3.01 4.31
CA ASP A 46 17.60 -3.51 3.75
C ASP A 46 17.36 -4.81 2.95
N LYS A 47 16.37 -5.60 3.36
CA LYS A 47 16.01 -6.86 2.70
C LYS A 47 14.95 -6.68 1.61
N PHE A 48 13.90 -5.90 1.85
CA PHE A 48 12.72 -5.81 1.00
C PHE A 48 12.48 -4.41 0.42
N GLY A 49 13.35 -3.45 0.67
CA GLY A 49 13.12 -2.06 0.27
C GLY A 49 12.90 -1.87 -1.22
N ASN A 50 13.55 -2.67 -2.06
CA ASN A 50 13.41 -2.59 -3.51
C ASN A 50 12.03 -3.05 -4.01
N ASP A 51 11.24 -3.71 -3.16
CA ASP A 51 9.88 -4.14 -3.50
C ASP A 51 8.85 -3.03 -3.32
N TYR A 52 9.27 -1.84 -2.84
CA TYR A 52 8.37 -0.73 -2.52
C TYR A 52 8.64 0.50 -3.38
N GLN A 53 7.57 1.25 -3.62
CA GLN A 53 7.60 2.54 -4.30
C GLN A 53 6.85 3.57 -3.44
N ILE A 54 7.22 4.83 -3.59
CA ILE A 54 6.67 5.93 -2.81
C ILE A 54 5.83 6.83 -3.73
N CYS A 55 4.63 7.19 -3.27
CA CYS A 55 3.80 8.15 -3.97
C CYS A 55 4.09 9.56 -3.44
N LEU A 56 4.47 10.45 -4.33
CA LEU A 56 4.67 11.86 -4.03
C LEU A 56 3.48 12.67 -4.54
N ARG A 57 2.97 13.57 -3.70
CA ARG A 57 1.95 14.54 -4.06
C ARG A 57 2.59 15.92 -4.01
N ASN A 58 2.74 16.54 -5.18
CA ASN A 58 3.46 17.82 -5.29
C ASN A 58 4.83 17.77 -4.61
N GLY A 59 5.55 16.64 -4.78
CA GLY A 59 6.87 16.43 -4.19
C GLY A 59 6.92 15.92 -2.76
N GLU A 60 5.76 15.82 -2.08
CA GLU A 60 5.69 15.35 -0.70
C GLU A 60 5.27 13.88 -0.62
N PRO A 61 5.95 13.05 0.19
CA PRO A 61 5.55 11.65 0.37
C PRO A 61 4.19 11.56 1.05
N VAL A 62 3.23 10.88 0.40
CA VAL A 62 1.86 10.73 0.93
C VAL A 62 1.40 9.29 1.00
N GLY A 63 2.18 8.35 0.46
CA GLY A 63 1.80 6.95 0.48
C GLY A 63 2.91 6.05 -0.04
N PHE A 64 2.71 4.75 0.12
CA PHE A 64 3.60 3.75 -0.46
C PHE A 64 2.79 2.61 -1.05
N VAL A 65 3.40 1.90 -1.99
CA VAL A 65 2.88 0.65 -2.53
C VAL A 65 4.05 -0.30 -2.74
N GLY A 66 3.83 -1.57 -2.47
CA GLY A 66 4.83 -2.60 -2.68
C GLY A 66 4.21 -3.94 -2.95
N VAL A 67 5.04 -4.87 -3.42
CA VAL A 67 4.66 -6.26 -3.66
C VAL A 67 5.69 -7.15 -2.99
N VAL A 68 5.24 -7.98 -2.06
CA VAL A 68 6.10 -8.95 -1.38
C VAL A 68 5.43 -10.31 -1.54
N ASP A 69 6.12 -11.26 -2.17
CA ASP A 69 5.58 -12.59 -2.47
C ASP A 69 4.23 -12.53 -3.19
N LYS A 70 4.14 -11.68 -4.22
CA LYS A 70 2.93 -11.37 -5.02
C LYS A 70 1.87 -10.57 -4.28
N ASP A 71 1.94 -10.43 -2.96
CA ASP A 71 0.95 -9.69 -2.17
C ASP A 71 1.20 -8.19 -2.25
N ILE A 72 0.18 -7.45 -2.64
CA ILE A 72 0.22 -5.99 -2.66
C ILE A 72 0.09 -5.45 -1.25
N ARG A 73 0.95 -4.49 -0.93
CA ARG A 73 0.92 -3.75 0.33
C ARG A 73 0.92 -2.26 0.01
N PHE A 74 -0.03 -1.51 0.57
CA PHE A 74 -0.07 -0.08 0.35
C PHE A 74 -0.71 0.63 1.54
N ALA A 75 -0.38 1.89 1.69
CA ALA A 75 -1.05 2.79 2.64
C ALA A 75 -0.96 4.22 2.13
N VAL A 76 -1.93 5.02 2.54
CA VAL A 76 -2.02 6.45 2.21
C VAL A 76 -2.04 7.24 3.52
N ASN A 77 -1.34 8.37 3.55
CA ASN A 77 -1.40 9.28 4.68
C ASN A 77 -2.87 9.63 4.96
N PRO A 78 -3.36 9.42 6.20
CA PRO A 78 -4.77 9.66 6.52
C PRO A 78 -5.28 11.07 6.19
N ASN A 79 -4.39 12.08 6.19
CA ASN A 79 -4.75 13.44 5.83
C ASN A 79 -5.14 13.59 4.36
N TYR A 80 -4.83 12.59 3.55
CA TYR A 80 -5.09 12.60 2.10
C TYR A 80 -6.02 11.47 1.66
N HIS A 81 -6.72 10.81 2.59
CA HIS A 81 -7.70 9.79 2.24
C HIS A 81 -8.82 10.41 1.40
N GLY A 82 -9.40 9.61 0.49
CA GLY A 82 -10.50 10.06 -0.37
C GLY A 82 -10.09 10.91 -1.57
N GLN A 83 -8.79 11.02 -1.86
CA GLN A 83 -8.27 11.83 -2.97
C GLN A 83 -7.80 11.01 -4.17
N GLY A 84 -8.06 9.70 -4.18
CA GLY A 84 -7.68 8.84 -5.30
C GLY A 84 -6.23 8.39 -5.31
N ILE A 85 -5.48 8.60 -4.23
CA ILE A 85 -4.05 8.25 -4.16
C ILE A 85 -3.86 6.74 -4.21
N GLY A 86 -4.66 5.98 -3.45
CA GLY A 86 -4.59 4.52 -3.47
C GLY A 86 -4.86 3.97 -4.88
N LYS A 87 -5.89 4.45 -5.54
CA LYS A 87 -6.21 4.06 -6.92
C LYS A 87 -5.06 4.39 -7.88
N PHE A 88 -4.47 5.57 -7.74
CA PHE A 88 -3.32 5.98 -8.55
C PHE A 88 -2.16 4.99 -8.39
N MET A 89 -1.79 4.68 -7.14
CA MET A 89 -0.67 3.78 -6.85
C MET A 89 -0.91 2.37 -7.40
N ILE A 90 -2.09 1.81 -7.15
CA ILE A 90 -2.43 0.46 -7.60
C ILE A 90 -2.50 0.41 -9.13
N SER A 91 -3.07 1.42 -9.79
CA SER A 91 -3.12 1.48 -11.25
C SER A 91 -1.72 1.49 -11.86
N LYS A 92 -0.79 2.26 -11.29
CA LYS A 92 0.60 2.30 -11.75
C LYS A 92 1.31 0.97 -11.51
N LEU A 93 1.08 0.35 -10.37
CA LEU A 93 1.66 -0.95 -10.05
C LEU A 93 1.22 -2.00 -11.07
N VAL A 94 -0.06 -2.04 -11.42
CA VAL A 94 -0.63 -2.99 -12.38
C VAL A 94 -0.03 -2.80 -13.78
N GLU A 95 0.26 -1.56 -14.18
CA GLU A 95 0.97 -1.30 -15.43
C GLU A 95 2.35 -1.94 -15.47
N GLN A 96 3.01 -2.01 -14.31
CA GLN A 96 4.36 -2.56 -14.18
C GLN A 96 4.36 -4.09 -14.00
N ASN A 97 3.36 -4.63 -13.31
CA ASN A 97 3.32 -6.04 -12.91
C ASN A 97 1.88 -6.49 -12.70
N ARG A 98 1.44 -7.43 -13.52
CA ARG A 98 0.08 -8.00 -13.43
C ARG A 98 0.02 -9.28 -12.60
N ASP A 99 1.16 -9.83 -12.20
CA ASP A 99 1.22 -11.05 -11.38
C ASP A 99 1.20 -10.68 -9.89
N VAL A 100 0.07 -10.12 -9.46
CA VAL A 100 -0.11 -9.59 -8.12
C VAL A 100 -1.45 -10.04 -7.55
N LEU A 101 -1.48 -10.17 -6.22
CA LEU A 101 -2.67 -10.55 -5.45
C LEU A 101 -2.93 -9.50 -4.38
N ALA A 102 -4.19 -9.37 -3.98
CA ALA A 102 -4.57 -8.47 -2.90
C ALA A 102 -5.37 -9.23 -1.84
N LYS A 103 -5.04 -9.02 -0.58
CA LYS A 103 -5.74 -9.58 0.57
C LYS A 103 -6.25 -8.41 1.40
N VAL A 104 -7.55 -8.32 1.56
CA VAL A 104 -8.23 -7.18 2.18
C VAL A 104 -9.11 -7.67 3.32
N MET A 105 -9.07 -7.00 4.47
CA MET A 105 -9.99 -7.31 5.57
C MET A 105 -11.43 -7.04 5.12
N VAL A 106 -12.36 -7.91 5.51
CA VAL A 106 -13.77 -7.87 5.05
C VAL A 106 -14.45 -6.54 5.34
N ASP A 107 -14.05 -5.85 6.41
CA ASP A 107 -14.63 -4.56 6.80
C ASP A 107 -13.90 -3.35 6.19
N ASN A 108 -12.83 -3.58 5.45
CA ASN A 108 -12.07 -2.49 4.81
C ASN A 108 -12.69 -2.15 3.44
N VAL A 109 -13.81 -1.43 3.47
CA VAL A 109 -14.57 -1.07 2.27
C VAL A 109 -13.75 -0.17 1.34
N ALA A 110 -12.93 0.72 1.89
CA ALA A 110 -12.12 1.64 1.08
C ALA A 110 -11.12 0.88 0.20
N SER A 111 -10.38 -0.06 0.76
CA SER A 111 -9.42 -0.88 -0.01
C SER A 111 -10.13 -1.77 -1.03
N LYS A 112 -11.27 -2.37 -0.64
CA LYS A 112 -12.08 -3.17 -1.57
C LYS A 112 -12.43 -2.35 -2.82
N LYS A 113 -12.92 -1.13 -2.64
CA LYS A 113 -13.30 -0.25 -3.74
C LYS A 113 -12.09 0.12 -4.61
N VAL A 114 -10.94 0.36 -4.00
CA VAL A 114 -9.72 0.68 -4.74
C VAL A 114 -9.34 -0.49 -5.67
N PHE A 115 -9.29 -1.70 -5.15
CA PHE A 115 -8.92 -2.86 -5.96
C PHE A 115 -9.94 -3.15 -7.05
N GLU A 116 -11.23 -3.09 -6.74
CA GLU A 116 -12.28 -3.28 -7.75
C GLU A 116 -12.18 -2.23 -8.87
N SER A 117 -11.91 -0.97 -8.52
CA SER A 117 -11.77 0.10 -9.53
C SER A 117 -10.55 -0.07 -10.42
N CYS A 118 -9.57 -0.85 -10.00
CA CYS A 118 -8.35 -1.14 -10.77
C CYS A 118 -8.43 -2.46 -11.54
N GLY A 119 -9.60 -3.09 -11.60
CA GLY A 119 -9.81 -4.30 -12.38
C GLY A 119 -9.61 -5.61 -11.63
N PHE A 120 -9.38 -5.56 -10.33
CA PHE A 120 -9.24 -6.78 -9.52
C PHE A 120 -10.61 -7.42 -9.28
N LYS A 121 -10.62 -8.75 -9.25
CA LYS A 121 -11.82 -9.56 -9.05
C LYS A 121 -11.66 -10.44 -7.82
N LEU A 122 -12.72 -10.55 -7.04
CA LEU A 122 -12.78 -11.45 -5.90
C LEU A 122 -12.77 -12.91 -6.39
N TYR A 123 -11.83 -13.72 -5.89
CA TYR A 123 -11.76 -15.13 -6.24
C TYR A 123 -11.93 -16.04 -5.02
N LYS A 124 -11.83 -15.50 -3.81
CA LYS A 124 -11.96 -16.26 -2.57
C LYS A 124 -12.35 -15.32 -1.44
N LEU A 125 -13.09 -15.81 -0.46
CA LEU A 125 -13.37 -15.08 0.77
C LEU A 125 -13.43 -16.05 1.95
N ASP A 126 -13.15 -15.55 3.15
CA ASP A 126 -13.37 -16.26 4.40
C ASP A 126 -13.98 -15.29 5.42
N GLU A 127 -14.03 -15.67 6.71
CA GLU A 127 -14.65 -14.85 7.75
C GLU A 127 -13.97 -13.48 7.92
N ASN A 128 -12.67 -13.40 7.65
CA ASN A 128 -11.87 -12.23 7.97
C ASN A 128 -11.38 -11.47 6.74
N PHE A 129 -11.22 -12.14 5.58
CA PHE A 129 -10.53 -11.58 4.43
C PHE A 129 -11.25 -11.80 3.11
N LEU A 130 -11.05 -10.85 2.21
CA LEU A 130 -11.37 -10.93 0.79
C LEU A 130 -10.06 -11.08 0.01
N TYR A 131 -10.07 -11.93 -1.01
CA TYR A 131 -8.89 -12.22 -1.84
C TYR A 131 -9.17 -11.84 -3.28
N PHE A 132 -8.34 -10.97 -3.84
CA PHE A 132 -8.52 -10.43 -5.19
C PHE A 132 -7.34 -10.78 -6.10
N SER A 133 -7.63 -10.94 -7.39
CA SER A 133 -6.64 -11.07 -8.45
C SER A 133 -7.09 -10.32 -9.70
N LEU A 134 -6.17 -10.09 -10.60
CA LEU A 134 -6.51 -9.53 -11.90
C LEU A 134 -7.10 -10.56 -12.84
#